data_94a9651e84d13775eccfcc8bb6945b1b
#
_entry.id   94a9651e84d13775eccfcc8bb6945b1b
#
_cell.length_a   1.000
_cell.length_b   1.000
_cell.length_c   1.000
_cell.angle_alpha   90.00
_cell.angle_beta   90.00
_cell.angle_gamma   90.00
#
_symmetry.space_group_name_H-M   'P 1'
#
loop_
_entity.id
_entity.type
_entity.pdbx_description
1 polymer ?
#
loop_
_entity_poly.entity_id
_entity_poly.type
_entity_poly.pdbx_seq_one_letter_code
_entity_poly.pdbx_strand_id
1 'polypeptide(L)'
;MALKRLSVALLATSFLTGAASAATLDVAMDTSPAGLDPHLVTAFNSVLIVQSNVYQALTDTTPGLQVVPNLAESWEVSADGLTYTFKLVAGVTFHDGTTFDAEDVAASMRRVQSAEIASPLASRISPIAGIEVLDPLTIRFTLSAPFAPLLSSLAGIAIVPAEVETDKEALQMAPVGTGPFKFVEWQPNGFIALEKFAGYREAGKPHVDGVKFHFVPEAATRQVGLTSGDYDMLPSIDPATALQLQGQPGITVHQTRDLGYTLVGMNASRAPLNDPRVREAVNMLLDRQEIIDGALFGSGVPGGPLSPALEDWALPTSDYACYTQNVEGAKALLAAAGVTGPVKIVMKVLPRQDTRDIAQVVQQQLAAGGFEVELVNQEIGQFVQDWRNSEFDMFVSANGGSVDPDQYFYRTFYSGGSTNVFKYDDAGLNALLDAGRNTNDTAARKAAYDAAQMQLACQGPIAHIAYGNLATATGPKVQGFVINPLARLTSLVDVTLTE
;
A
#
# COMPACT_ATOMS: atom_id res chain seq x y z
N MET A 1 -80.92 15.43 45.88
CA MET A 1 -79.55 15.00 46.14
C MET A 1 -78.98 14.38 44.86
N ALA A 2 -78.19 15.12 44.10
CA ALA A 2 -77.58 14.68 42.83
C ALA A 2 -76.07 14.55 43.01
N LEU A 3 -75.58 13.33 42.91
CA LEU A 3 -74.13 13.09 42.92
C LEU A 3 -73.55 13.31 41.51
N LYS A 4 -72.67 14.31 41.41
CA LYS A 4 -71.83 14.49 40.24
C LYS A 4 -70.65 13.52 40.27
N ARG A 5 -70.54 12.64 39.27
CA ARG A 5 -69.36 11.80 39.03
C ARG A 5 -68.33 12.61 38.24
N LEU A 6 -67.15 12.85 38.82
CA LEU A 6 -66.02 13.43 38.16
C LEU A 6 -65.24 12.30 37.48
N SER A 7 -65.20 12.29 36.15
CA SER A 7 -64.32 11.38 35.37
C SER A 7 -62.98 12.04 35.15
N VAL A 8 -61.92 11.53 35.73
CA VAL A 8 -60.52 11.89 35.48
C VAL A 8 -60.05 11.10 34.29
N ALA A 9 -59.79 11.76 33.16
CA ALA A 9 -59.16 11.16 32.00
C ALA A 9 -57.67 11.23 32.20
N LEU A 10 -57.00 10.04 32.35
CA LEU A 10 -55.55 9.88 32.36
C LEU A 10 -55.09 9.94 30.90
N LEU A 11 -54.43 11.01 30.46
CA LEU A 11 -53.65 11.05 29.22
C LEU A 11 -52.37 10.28 29.42
N ALA A 12 -52.31 9.07 28.85
CA ALA A 12 -51.05 8.33 28.75
C ALA A 12 -50.24 8.90 27.56
N THR A 13 -49.26 9.71 27.79
CA THR A 13 -48.26 10.13 26.83
C THR A 13 -47.30 8.97 26.59
N SER A 14 -47.52 8.22 25.47
CA SER A 14 -46.57 7.23 25.00
C SER A 14 -45.36 7.96 24.43
N PHE A 15 -44.23 7.95 25.12
CA PHE A 15 -42.94 8.25 24.50
C PHE A 15 -42.58 7.11 23.59
N LEU A 16 -42.77 7.26 22.29
CA LEU A 16 -42.09 6.45 21.28
C LEU A 16 -40.58 6.83 21.36
N THR A 17 -39.82 6.06 22.10
CA THR A 17 -38.37 6.02 21.91
C THR A 17 -38.18 5.33 20.56
N GLY A 18 -38.00 6.12 19.48
CA GLY A 18 -37.50 5.59 18.23
C GLY A 18 -36.16 4.89 18.54
N ALA A 19 -36.11 3.60 18.35
CA ALA A 19 -34.82 2.90 18.33
C ALA A 19 -34.05 3.52 17.17
N ALA A 20 -33.02 4.31 17.45
CA ALA A 20 -32.07 4.72 16.44
C ALA A 20 -31.53 3.43 15.81
N SER A 21 -31.80 3.22 14.53
CA SER A 21 -31.16 2.13 13.79
C SER A 21 -29.66 2.35 13.88
N ALA A 22 -28.90 1.32 14.29
CA ALA A 22 -27.46 1.42 14.33
C ALA A 22 -26.94 1.76 12.92
N ALA A 23 -26.20 2.86 12.83
CA ALA A 23 -25.65 3.34 11.57
C ALA A 23 -24.43 2.47 11.19
N THR A 24 -24.67 1.37 10.48
CA THR A 24 -23.62 0.48 9.96
C THR A 24 -23.26 0.86 8.53
N LEU A 25 -21.98 1.02 8.25
CA LEU A 25 -21.47 1.24 6.89
C LEU A 25 -21.28 -0.11 6.18
N ASP A 26 -22.02 -0.32 5.09
CA ASP A 26 -21.94 -1.54 4.27
C ASP A 26 -20.93 -1.35 3.13
N VAL A 27 -19.81 -2.10 3.21
CA VAL A 27 -18.67 -2.03 2.26
C VAL A 27 -18.61 -3.33 1.46
N ALA A 28 -18.64 -3.26 0.12
CA ALA A 28 -18.52 -4.45 -0.71
C ALA A 28 -17.13 -4.55 -1.35
N MET A 29 -16.51 -5.73 -1.19
CA MET A 29 -15.17 -6.07 -1.69
C MET A 29 -15.23 -7.33 -2.57
N ASP A 30 -14.18 -7.55 -3.37
CA ASP A 30 -14.12 -8.67 -4.31
C ASP A 30 -13.84 -10.02 -3.64
N THR A 31 -12.97 -10.06 -2.64
CA THR A 31 -12.51 -11.30 -2.01
C THR A 31 -12.42 -11.20 -0.49
N SER A 32 -12.58 -12.36 0.16
CA SER A 32 -12.35 -12.53 1.60
C SER A 32 -10.87 -12.34 1.94
N PRO A 33 -10.54 -11.85 3.15
CA PRO A 33 -9.15 -11.79 3.61
C PRO A 33 -8.55 -13.20 3.78
N ALA A 34 -7.23 -13.27 3.70
CA ALA A 34 -6.48 -14.51 3.91
C ALA A 34 -6.28 -14.82 5.40
N GLY A 35 -6.51 -13.86 6.28
CA GLY A 35 -6.34 -13.91 7.73
C GLY A 35 -6.37 -12.49 8.29
N LEU A 36 -6.42 -12.36 9.62
CA LEU A 36 -6.57 -11.07 10.30
C LEU A 36 -5.37 -10.71 11.19
N ASP A 37 -4.36 -11.59 11.32
CA ASP A 37 -3.14 -11.30 12.06
C ASP A 37 -2.29 -10.27 11.29
N PRO A 38 -2.04 -9.07 11.85
CA PRO A 38 -1.38 -7.97 11.14
C PRO A 38 0.13 -8.21 10.94
N HIS A 39 0.71 -9.16 11.66
CA HIS A 39 2.13 -9.50 11.57
C HIS A 39 2.43 -10.67 10.62
N LEU A 40 1.41 -11.46 10.27
CA LEU A 40 1.56 -12.65 9.44
C LEU A 40 0.95 -12.49 8.04
N VAL A 41 -0.09 -11.64 7.91
CA VAL A 41 -0.83 -11.50 6.66
C VAL A 41 -0.61 -10.12 6.04
N THR A 42 -0.04 -10.11 4.84
CA THR A 42 0.18 -8.90 4.04
C THR A 42 -0.70 -8.84 2.79
N ALA A 43 -1.67 -9.75 2.68
CA ALA A 43 -2.65 -9.73 1.59
C ALA A 43 -3.46 -8.43 1.61
N PHE A 44 -3.65 -7.83 0.44
CA PHE A 44 -4.25 -6.50 0.29
C PHE A 44 -5.57 -6.34 1.06
N ASN A 45 -6.54 -7.25 0.86
CA ASN A 45 -7.85 -7.17 1.51
C ASN A 45 -7.79 -7.35 3.03
N SER A 46 -6.84 -8.16 3.53
CA SER A 46 -6.60 -8.29 4.98
C SER A 46 -6.12 -6.96 5.57
N VAL A 47 -5.11 -6.37 4.95
CA VAL A 47 -4.54 -5.08 5.38
C VAL A 47 -5.60 -3.97 5.35
N LEU A 48 -6.39 -3.90 4.26
CA LEU A 48 -7.44 -2.90 4.08
C LEU A 48 -8.50 -2.95 5.19
N ILE A 49 -8.87 -4.17 5.64
CA ILE A 49 -9.88 -4.36 6.69
C ILE A 49 -9.31 -4.03 8.08
N VAL A 50 -8.14 -4.59 8.43
CA VAL A 50 -7.68 -4.55 9.82
C VAL A 50 -6.77 -3.38 10.15
N GLN A 51 -5.93 -2.95 9.21
CA GLN A 51 -4.97 -1.87 9.49
C GLN A 51 -5.69 -0.52 9.59
N SER A 52 -5.45 0.19 10.65
CA SER A 52 -6.10 1.46 11.04
C SER A 52 -7.56 1.34 11.51
N ASN A 53 -8.27 0.26 11.18
CA ASN A 53 -9.62 0.03 11.67
C ASN A 53 -9.63 -0.78 12.97
N VAL A 54 -8.91 -1.91 12.99
CA VAL A 54 -8.78 -2.78 14.17
C VAL A 54 -7.48 -2.50 14.93
N TYR A 55 -6.39 -2.32 14.19
CA TYR A 55 -5.06 -2.11 14.77
C TYR A 55 -4.55 -0.69 14.54
N GLN A 56 -3.72 -0.25 15.46
CA GLN A 56 -2.93 0.98 15.34
C GLN A 56 -1.44 0.65 15.46
N ALA A 57 -0.59 1.56 14.98
CA ALA A 57 0.87 1.46 15.02
C ALA A 57 1.47 2.61 15.85
N LEU A 58 2.77 2.63 16.09
CA LEU A 58 3.43 3.74 16.80
C LEU A 58 3.30 5.06 16.04
N THR A 59 3.50 5.02 14.73
CA THR A 59 3.33 6.15 13.82
C THR A 59 2.23 5.83 12.82
N ASP A 60 1.73 6.82 12.12
CA ASP A 60 0.80 6.64 11.00
C ASP A 60 1.25 7.50 9.82
N THR A 61 0.52 7.42 8.72
CA THR A 61 0.79 8.17 7.50
C THR A 61 -0.46 8.91 7.06
N THR A 62 -0.35 10.22 6.88
CA THR A 62 -1.45 11.04 6.35
C THR A 62 -1.76 10.71 4.90
N PRO A 63 -2.93 11.11 4.35
CA PRO A 63 -3.19 11.05 2.90
C PRO A 63 -2.15 11.81 2.07
N GLY A 64 -1.46 12.81 2.63
CA GLY A 64 -0.31 13.50 2.02
C GLY A 64 1.02 12.79 2.19
N LEU A 65 1.01 11.51 2.61
CA LEU A 65 2.18 10.63 2.76
C LEU A 65 3.22 11.08 3.80
N GLN A 66 2.85 11.98 4.71
CA GLN A 66 3.69 12.41 5.82
C GLN A 66 3.54 11.48 7.01
N VAL A 67 4.66 11.12 7.64
CA VAL A 67 4.65 10.34 8.88
C VAL A 67 4.24 11.22 10.05
N VAL A 68 3.27 10.76 10.83
CA VAL A 68 2.68 11.48 11.96
C VAL A 68 2.64 10.60 13.22
N PRO A 69 2.55 11.18 14.42
CA PRO A 69 2.27 10.47 15.65
C PRO A 69 0.97 9.65 15.60
N ASN A 70 0.96 8.49 16.29
CA ASN A 70 -0.25 7.69 16.49
C ASN A 70 -0.28 7.11 17.92
N LEU A 71 0.11 5.86 18.17
CA LEU A 71 0.27 5.35 19.55
C LEU A 71 1.52 5.91 20.24
N ALA A 72 2.53 6.36 19.47
CA ALA A 72 3.55 7.26 19.98
C ALA A 72 3.07 8.71 19.85
N GLU A 73 3.03 9.44 20.98
CA GLU A 73 2.71 10.86 21.03
C GLU A 73 3.84 11.70 20.41
N SER A 74 5.09 11.28 20.67
CA SER A 74 6.29 11.95 20.19
C SER A 74 7.49 10.99 20.21
N TRP A 75 8.59 11.41 19.59
CA TRP A 75 9.86 10.68 19.62
C TRP A 75 11.04 11.62 19.56
N GLU A 76 12.17 11.14 20.09
CA GLU A 76 13.47 11.79 20.00
C GLU A 76 14.46 10.85 19.31
N VAL A 77 15.29 11.41 18.43
CA VAL A 77 16.34 10.66 17.71
C VAL A 77 17.69 11.22 18.15
N SER A 78 18.61 10.32 18.54
CA SER A 78 19.98 10.72 18.88
C SER A 78 20.73 11.30 17.67
N ALA A 79 21.73 12.15 17.93
CA ALA A 79 22.48 12.83 16.89
C ALA A 79 23.18 11.88 15.90
N ASP A 80 23.54 10.68 16.34
CA ASP A 80 24.14 9.61 15.53
C ASP A 80 23.10 8.78 14.76
N GLY A 81 21.79 9.02 14.99
CA GLY A 81 20.70 8.28 14.35
C GLY A 81 20.53 6.83 14.82
N LEU A 82 21.22 6.44 15.91
CA LEU A 82 21.21 5.06 16.41
C LEU A 82 20.18 4.80 17.50
N THR A 83 19.66 5.83 18.15
CA THR A 83 18.72 5.68 19.26
C THR A 83 17.43 6.46 19.00
N TYR A 84 16.30 5.79 19.11
CA TYR A 84 14.96 6.38 19.04
C TYR A 84 14.24 6.16 20.37
N THR A 85 13.82 7.24 21.03
CA THR A 85 13.06 7.16 22.27
C THR A 85 11.64 7.68 22.01
N PHE A 86 10.64 6.81 22.20
CA PHE A 86 9.23 7.13 21.98
C PHE A 86 8.51 7.38 23.27
N LYS A 87 7.68 8.43 23.31
CA LYS A 87 6.67 8.66 24.34
C LYS A 87 5.33 8.14 23.85
N LEU A 88 4.65 7.33 24.64
CA LEU A 88 3.41 6.67 24.28
C LEU A 88 2.20 7.45 24.79
N VAL A 89 1.09 7.36 24.04
CA VAL A 89 -0.18 7.96 24.43
C VAL A 89 -0.74 7.25 25.66
N ALA A 90 -1.04 7.98 26.72
CA ALA A 90 -1.60 7.45 27.96
C ALA A 90 -3.09 7.11 27.82
N GLY A 91 -3.56 6.11 28.58
CA GLY A 91 -4.98 5.76 28.73
C GLY A 91 -5.60 5.04 27.53
N VAL A 92 -4.78 4.52 26.61
CA VAL A 92 -5.25 3.66 25.52
C VAL A 92 -5.55 2.26 26.06
N THR A 93 -6.62 1.64 25.57
CA THR A 93 -7.00 0.26 25.89
C THR A 93 -7.15 -0.57 24.62
N PHE A 94 -6.87 -1.86 24.72
CA PHE A 94 -7.19 -2.83 23.68
C PHE A 94 -8.69 -3.17 23.70
N HIS A 95 -9.15 -3.82 22.64
CA HIS A 95 -10.55 -4.23 22.47
C HIS A 95 -11.04 -5.24 23.54
N ASP A 96 -10.14 -5.95 24.19
CA ASP A 96 -10.42 -6.87 25.29
C ASP A 96 -10.46 -6.17 26.66
N GLY A 97 -10.13 -4.89 26.72
CA GLY A 97 -10.12 -4.06 27.92
C GLY A 97 -8.78 -4.00 28.64
N THR A 98 -7.74 -4.68 28.18
CA THR A 98 -6.38 -4.56 28.71
C THR A 98 -5.79 -3.18 28.39
N THR A 99 -4.90 -2.70 29.24
CA THR A 99 -4.26 -1.37 29.06
C THR A 99 -3.06 -1.51 28.14
N PHE A 100 -2.96 -0.62 27.14
CA PHE A 100 -1.78 -0.51 26.27
C PHE A 100 -0.63 0.17 27.01
N ASP A 101 0.56 -0.41 26.92
CA ASP A 101 1.80 0.16 27.44
C ASP A 101 3.06 -0.20 26.60
N ALA A 102 4.24 0.14 27.11
CA ALA A 102 5.50 -0.05 26.43
C ALA A 102 5.91 -1.54 26.29
N GLU A 103 5.39 -2.44 27.12
CA GLU A 103 5.64 -3.89 26.96
C GLU A 103 4.91 -4.45 25.74
N ASP A 104 3.72 -3.95 25.40
CA ASP A 104 3.00 -4.34 24.19
C ASP A 104 3.78 -3.93 22.94
N VAL A 105 4.37 -2.75 22.97
CA VAL A 105 5.24 -2.29 21.89
C VAL A 105 6.47 -3.19 21.78
N ALA A 106 7.14 -3.47 22.89
CA ALA A 106 8.31 -4.35 22.91
C ALA A 106 7.98 -5.75 22.41
N ALA A 107 6.88 -6.34 22.90
CA ALA A 107 6.39 -7.65 22.48
C ALA A 107 6.05 -7.69 20.99
N SER A 108 5.37 -6.65 20.47
CA SER A 108 5.04 -6.54 19.04
C SER A 108 6.30 -6.51 18.16
N MET A 109 7.32 -5.75 18.54
CA MET A 109 8.59 -5.70 17.79
C MET A 109 9.31 -7.05 17.86
N ARG A 110 9.42 -7.68 19.03
CA ARG A 110 10.03 -9.01 19.20
C ARG A 110 9.28 -10.07 18.39
N ARG A 111 7.94 -10.01 18.40
CA ARG A 111 7.09 -10.92 17.62
C ARG A 111 7.38 -10.81 16.12
N VAL A 112 7.47 -9.61 15.58
CA VAL A 112 7.80 -9.38 14.16
C VAL A 112 9.20 -9.86 13.83
N GLN A 113 10.19 -9.70 14.74
CA GLN A 113 11.59 -10.12 14.54
C GLN A 113 11.81 -11.62 14.77
N SER A 114 10.86 -12.32 15.40
CA SER A 114 11.01 -13.72 15.77
C SER A 114 11.10 -14.63 14.54
N ALA A 115 12.16 -15.43 14.48
CA ALA A 115 12.31 -16.47 13.45
C ALA A 115 11.24 -17.56 13.56
N GLU A 116 10.70 -17.79 14.77
CA GLU A 116 9.61 -18.74 15.00
C GLU A 116 8.29 -18.22 14.43
N ILE A 117 7.96 -16.96 14.63
CA ILE A 117 6.80 -16.28 14.03
C ILE A 117 6.95 -16.18 12.51
N ALA A 118 8.16 -15.93 12.01
CA ALA A 118 8.48 -15.83 10.59
C ALA A 118 7.65 -14.74 9.86
N SER A 119 7.54 -13.57 10.49
CA SER A 119 6.79 -12.45 9.94
C SER A 119 7.39 -11.96 8.61
N PRO A 120 6.58 -11.77 7.56
CA PRO A 120 7.03 -11.14 6.32
C PRO A 120 7.44 -9.67 6.50
N LEU A 121 7.11 -9.06 7.65
CA LEU A 121 7.45 -7.68 7.99
C LEU A 121 8.82 -7.54 8.68
N ALA A 122 9.48 -8.63 9.08
CA ALA A 122 10.72 -8.63 9.86
C ALA A 122 11.82 -7.74 9.24
N SER A 123 11.96 -7.76 7.91
CA SER A 123 12.96 -6.96 7.22
C SER A 123 12.77 -5.45 7.36
N ARG A 124 11.54 -4.96 7.62
CA ARG A 124 11.22 -3.54 7.78
C ARG A 124 11.80 -2.93 9.06
N ILE A 125 12.00 -3.76 10.08
CA ILE A 125 12.51 -3.34 11.39
C ILE A 125 13.78 -4.10 11.79
N SER A 126 14.41 -4.81 10.85
CA SER A 126 15.66 -5.56 11.09
C SER A 126 16.81 -4.73 11.67
N PRO A 127 16.92 -3.40 11.42
CA PRO A 127 17.95 -2.60 12.08
C PRO A 127 17.74 -2.39 13.58
N ILE A 128 16.56 -2.66 14.16
CA ILE A 128 16.35 -2.59 15.60
C ILE A 128 17.11 -3.74 16.27
N ALA A 129 18.23 -3.41 16.93
CA ALA A 129 19.10 -4.36 17.62
C ALA A 129 18.80 -4.44 19.13
N GLY A 130 18.23 -3.40 19.72
CA GLY A 130 17.87 -3.35 21.13
C GLY A 130 16.52 -2.69 21.35
N ILE A 131 15.75 -3.25 22.28
CA ILE A 131 14.44 -2.75 22.71
C ILE A 131 14.48 -2.66 24.23
N GLU A 132 14.28 -1.48 24.77
CA GLU A 132 14.34 -1.19 26.22
C GLU A 132 13.10 -0.44 26.67
N VAL A 133 12.32 -1.03 27.56
CA VAL A 133 11.22 -0.37 28.25
C VAL A 133 11.78 0.44 29.40
N LEU A 134 11.66 1.77 29.31
CA LEU A 134 12.19 2.69 30.33
C LEU A 134 11.17 2.94 31.45
N ASP A 135 9.91 3.04 31.08
CA ASP A 135 8.74 3.12 31.97
C ASP A 135 7.48 2.70 31.15
N PRO A 136 6.31 2.55 31.77
CA PRO A 136 5.10 2.08 31.07
C PRO A 136 4.70 2.91 29.83
N LEU A 137 5.14 4.16 29.71
CA LEU A 137 4.83 5.06 28.59
C LEU A 137 6.08 5.53 27.83
N THR A 138 7.22 4.89 28.05
CA THR A 138 8.47 5.27 27.36
C THR A 138 9.25 4.03 26.92
N ILE A 139 9.50 3.94 25.62
CA ILE A 139 10.30 2.85 25.05
C ILE A 139 11.44 3.40 24.21
N ARG A 140 12.57 2.72 24.24
CA ARG A 140 13.78 3.04 23.47
C ARG A 140 14.13 1.91 22.51
N PHE A 141 14.39 2.26 21.26
CA PHE A 141 14.99 1.37 20.27
C PHE A 141 16.43 1.79 20.01
N THR A 142 17.34 0.80 20.00
CA THR A 142 18.73 0.99 19.58
C THR A 142 18.93 0.26 18.27
N LEU A 143 19.50 0.95 17.27
CA LEU A 143 19.71 0.42 15.94
C LEU A 143 21.15 -0.09 15.79
N SER A 144 21.34 -1.11 14.95
CA SER A 144 22.66 -1.64 14.58
C SER A 144 23.41 -0.73 13.60
N ALA A 145 22.69 0.11 12.86
CA ALA A 145 23.19 1.15 11.96
C ALA A 145 22.12 2.24 11.81
N PRO A 146 22.47 3.48 11.43
CA PRO A 146 21.47 4.50 11.15
C PRO A 146 20.49 4.02 10.10
N PHE A 147 19.19 4.28 10.32
CA PHE A 147 18.12 3.81 9.42
C PHE A 147 17.00 4.85 9.39
N ALA A 148 17.13 5.82 8.50
CA ALA A 148 16.18 6.92 8.35
C ALA A 148 14.74 6.47 8.05
N PRO A 149 14.48 5.35 7.33
CA PRO A 149 13.12 4.86 7.08
C PRO A 149 12.40 4.27 8.29
N LEU A 150 12.99 4.26 9.50
CA LEU A 150 12.41 3.58 10.67
C LEU A 150 10.97 4.06 10.96
N LEU A 151 10.76 5.37 11.01
CA LEU A 151 9.45 5.93 11.38
C LEU A 151 8.36 5.57 10.35
N SER A 152 8.68 5.60 9.06
CA SER A 152 7.77 5.15 8.00
C SER A 152 7.53 3.64 8.01
N SER A 153 8.54 2.86 8.41
CA SER A 153 8.43 1.42 8.59
C SER A 153 7.50 1.06 9.75
N LEU A 154 7.62 1.78 10.87
CA LEU A 154 6.78 1.58 12.06
C LEU A 154 5.30 1.86 11.82
N ALA A 155 4.95 2.75 10.87
CA ALA A 155 3.55 2.99 10.46
C ALA A 155 2.87 1.75 9.85
N GLY A 156 3.64 0.75 9.46
CA GLY A 156 3.14 -0.53 8.93
C GLY A 156 3.21 -1.69 9.92
N ILE A 157 3.66 -1.46 11.16
CA ILE A 157 3.77 -2.49 12.20
C ILE A 157 2.71 -2.23 13.28
N ALA A 158 1.66 -3.02 13.26
CA ALA A 158 0.59 -2.94 14.24
C ALA A 158 1.11 -3.26 15.65
N ILE A 159 0.53 -2.62 16.67
CA ILE A 159 0.76 -3.02 18.05
C ILE A 159 -0.34 -3.98 18.48
N VAL A 160 0.07 -5.09 19.05
CA VAL A 160 -0.80 -6.17 19.55
C VAL A 160 -0.54 -6.41 21.03
N PRO A 161 -1.49 -6.99 21.80
CA PRO A 161 -1.27 -7.31 23.20
C PRO A 161 -0.03 -8.19 23.42
N ALA A 162 0.72 -7.94 24.49
CA ALA A 162 1.96 -8.66 24.81
C ALA A 162 1.74 -10.18 24.97
N GLU A 163 0.56 -10.58 25.42
CA GLU A 163 0.19 -11.97 25.66
C GLU A 163 0.23 -12.84 24.40
N VAL A 164 0.12 -12.23 23.21
CA VAL A 164 0.17 -12.95 21.93
C VAL A 164 1.56 -12.97 21.28
N GLU A 165 2.61 -12.52 21.97
CA GLU A 165 3.97 -12.39 21.42
C GLU A 165 4.44 -13.68 20.70
N THR A 166 4.18 -14.84 21.28
CA THR A 166 4.62 -16.15 20.74
C THR A 166 3.49 -16.95 20.07
N ASP A 167 2.25 -16.46 20.09
CA ASP A 167 1.10 -17.17 19.53
C ASP A 167 0.84 -16.75 18.07
N LYS A 168 0.93 -17.72 17.15
CA LYS A 168 0.66 -17.52 15.71
C LYS A 168 -0.82 -17.54 15.36
N GLU A 169 -1.65 -18.17 16.19
CA GLU A 169 -3.05 -18.43 15.86
C GLU A 169 -4.00 -17.42 16.50
N ALA A 170 -3.59 -16.79 17.61
CA ALA A 170 -4.44 -15.94 18.43
C ALA A 170 -5.18 -14.85 17.65
N LEU A 171 -4.50 -14.20 16.71
CA LEU A 171 -5.04 -13.04 15.97
C LEU A 171 -5.61 -13.37 14.58
N GLN A 172 -5.46 -14.63 14.11
CA GLN A 172 -5.85 -15.00 12.76
C GLN A 172 -7.35 -14.90 12.50
N MET A 173 -8.16 -15.25 13.51
CA MET A 173 -9.62 -15.28 13.41
C MET A 173 -10.31 -14.36 14.43
N ALA A 174 -9.58 -13.86 15.42
CA ALA A 174 -10.10 -13.02 16.49
C ALA A 174 -9.11 -11.86 16.78
N PRO A 175 -9.02 -10.87 15.89
CA PRO A 175 -8.08 -9.78 16.02
C PRO A 175 -8.42 -8.89 17.22
N VAL A 176 -7.40 -8.55 18.02
CA VAL A 176 -7.48 -7.64 19.17
C VAL A 176 -6.48 -6.52 18.97
N GLY A 177 -6.97 -5.30 18.85
CA GLY A 177 -6.17 -4.08 18.65
C GLY A 177 -6.67 -2.91 19.47
N THR A 178 -6.17 -1.72 19.17
CA THR A 178 -6.53 -0.45 19.83
C THR A 178 -7.32 0.48 18.91
N GLY A 179 -7.69 0.00 17.71
CA GLY A 179 -8.34 0.80 16.69
C GLY A 179 -9.78 1.20 16.99
N PRO A 180 -10.37 2.06 16.14
CA PRO A 180 -11.73 2.58 16.35
C PRO A 180 -12.83 1.53 16.27
N PHE A 181 -12.56 0.39 15.60
CA PHE A 181 -13.54 -0.68 15.42
C PHE A 181 -13.03 -1.99 16.00
N LYS A 182 -13.91 -2.67 16.72
CA LYS A 182 -13.68 -3.98 17.31
C LYS A 182 -14.27 -5.08 16.44
N PHE A 183 -13.56 -6.18 16.30
CA PHE A 183 -14.02 -7.37 15.58
C PHE A 183 -15.22 -8.02 16.29
N VAL A 184 -16.21 -8.41 15.48
CA VAL A 184 -17.42 -9.12 15.94
C VAL A 184 -17.46 -10.52 15.35
N GLU A 185 -17.44 -10.65 14.03
CA GLU A 185 -17.66 -11.91 13.33
C GLU A 185 -16.99 -11.93 11.97
N TRP A 186 -16.51 -13.09 11.57
CA TRP A 186 -16.07 -13.37 10.21
C TRP A 186 -16.75 -14.64 9.69
N GLN A 187 -17.53 -14.49 8.62
CA GLN A 187 -18.06 -15.59 7.82
C GLN A 187 -17.23 -15.67 6.53
N PRO A 188 -16.34 -16.66 6.39
CA PRO A 188 -15.50 -16.80 5.20
C PRO A 188 -16.33 -16.79 3.90
N ASN A 189 -15.91 -16.00 2.91
CA ASN A 189 -16.63 -15.74 1.66
C ASN A 189 -18.03 -15.08 1.80
N GLY A 190 -18.42 -14.71 2.99
CA GLY A 190 -19.66 -13.99 3.28
C GLY A 190 -19.37 -12.53 3.66
N PHE A 191 -18.97 -12.31 4.89
CA PHE A 191 -18.68 -10.97 5.40
C PHE A 191 -17.77 -10.98 6.63
N ILE A 192 -17.22 -9.81 6.95
CA ILE A 192 -16.67 -9.45 8.27
C ILE A 192 -17.49 -8.31 8.84
N ALA A 193 -17.85 -8.41 10.12
CA ALA A 193 -18.51 -7.37 10.87
C ALA A 193 -17.57 -6.81 11.95
N LEU A 194 -17.48 -5.49 11.99
CA LEU A 194 -16.81 -4.72 13.02
C LEU A 194 -17.82 -3.80 13.71
N GLU A 195 -17.73 -3.66 15.02
CA GLU A 195 -18.53 -2.71 15.82
C GLU A 195 -17.68 -1.54 16.31
N LYS A 196 -18.30 -0.41 16.57
CA LYS A 196 -17.67 0.74 17.21
C LYS A 196 -17.06 0.35 18.54
N PHE A 197 -15.80 0.67 18.76
CA PHE A 197 -15.13 0.47 20.03
C PHE A 197 -15.42 1.65 20.97
N ALA A 198 -16.25 1.43 21.99
CA ALA A 198 -16.62 2.47 22.95
C ALA A 198 -15.43 3.01 23.77
N GLY A 199 -14.36 2.21 23.89
CA GLY A 199 -13.10 2.58 24.56
C GLY A 199 -12.08 3.26 23.65
N TYR A 200 -12.45 3.63 22.42
CA TYR A 200 -11.52 4.28 21.52
C TYR A 200 -11.04 5.64 22.05
N ARG A 201 -9.73 5.89 21.95
CA ARG A 201 -9.06 7.04 22.57
C ARG A 201 -9.56 8.41 22.10
N GLU A 202 -10.13 8.51 20.89
CA GLU A 202 -10.66 9.77 20.37
C GLU A 202 -12.15 9.89 20.71
N ALA A 203 -12.47 10.81 21.63
CA ALA A 203 -13.83 11.00 22.09
C ALA A 203 -14.82 11.31 20.94
N GLY A 204 -15.95 10.61 20.91
CA GLY A 204 -16.98 10.77 19.91
C GLY A 204 -16.76 10.00 18.62
N LYS A 205 -15.60 9.40 18.43
CA LYS A 205 -15.26 8.58 17.26
C LYS A 205 -15.30 7.08 17.58
N PRO A 206 -15.48 6.23 16.56
CA PRO A 206 -15.94 6.53 15.19
C PRO A 206 -17.38 7.04 15.22
N HIS A 207 -17.86 7.67 14.14
CA HIS A 207 -19.22 8.21 14.09
C HIS A 207 -20.27 7.16 13.72
N VAL A 208 -19.91 6.18 12.89
CA VAL A 208 -20.77 5.03 12.59
C VAL A 208 -20.70 3.98 13.71
N ASP A 209 -21.77 3.21 13.90
CA ASP A 209 -21.85 2.20 14.96
C ASP A 209 -21.13 0.90 14.59
N GLY A 210 -20.83 0.69 13.29
CA GLY A 210 -20.08 -0.45 12.80
C GLY A 210 -19.76 -0.36 11.32
N VAL A 211 -18.95 -1.31 10.86
CA VAL A 211 -18.60 -1.49 9.45
C VAL A 211 -18.78 -2.96 9.10
N LYS A 212 -19.48 -3.24 8.00
CA LYS A 212 -19.66 -4.59 7.50
C LYS A 212 -19.06 -4.73 6.10
N PHE A 213 -18.02 -5.54 6.00
CA PHE A 213 -17.34 -5.84 4.73
C PHE A 213 -17.96 -7.09 4.11
N HIS A 214 -18.69 -6.93 3.03
CA HIS A 214 -19.31 -8.00 2.24
C HIS A 214 -18.35 -8.49 1.15
N PHE A 215 -18.23 -9.80 0.96
CA PHE A 215 -17.37 -10.37 -0.07
C PHE A 215 -18.23 -10.78 -1.27
N VAL A 216 -18.17 -9.97 -2.31
CA VAL A 216 -18.99 -10.09 -3.55
C VAL A 216 -18.03 -10.12 -4.74
N PRO A 217 -17.66 -11.30 -5.26
CA PRO A 217 -16.65 -11.42 -6.32
C PRO A 217 -17.00 -10.68 -7.61
N GLU A 218 -18.27 -10.71 -8.01
CA GLU A 218 -18.73 -10.16 -9.29
C GLU A 218 -18.79 -8.63 -9.26
N ALA A 219 -17.96 -7.95 -10.06
CA ALA A 219 -17.89 -6.49 -10.10
C ALA A 219 -19.24 -5.84 -10.45
N ALA A 220 -19.99 -6.39 -11.42
CA ALA A 220 -21.29 -5.89 -11.80
C ALA A 220 -22.30 -5.94 -10.62
N THR A 221 -22.26 -6.98 -9.81
CA THR A 221 -23.13 -7.10 -8.62
C THR A 221 -22.77 -6.03 -7.58
N ARG A 222 -21.48 -5.76 -7.35
CA ARG A 222 -21.06 -4.68 -6.45
C ARG A 222 -21.53 -3.32 -6.96
N GLN A 223 -21.40 -3.04 -8.27
CA GLN A 223 -21.86 -1.78 -8.87
C GLN A 223 -23.37 -1.59 -8.74
N VAL A 224 -24.16 -2.63 -9.03
CA VAL A 224 -25.62 -2.60 -8.84
C VAL A 224 -25.96 -2.35 -7.38
N GLY A 225 -25.32 -3.07 -6.44
CA GLY A 225 -25.56 -2.89 -5.02
C GLY A 225 -25.24 -1.48 -4.51
N LEU A 226 -24.16 -0.84 -5.02
CA LEU A 226 -23.87 0.57 -4.70
C LEU A 226 -24.93 1.51 -5.23
N THR A 227 -25.38 1.32 -6.48
CA THR A 227 -26.38 2.21 -7.11
C THR A 227 -27.78 2.02 -6.57
N SER A 228 -28.14 0.81 -6.08
CA SER A 228 -29.42 0.54 -5.37
C SER A 228 -29.40 0.96 -3.90
N GLY A 229 -28.22 1.19 -3.31
CA GLY A 229 -28.06 1.51 -1.90
C GLY A 229 -28.02 0.29 -0.97
N ASP A 230 -27.77 -0.91 -1.53
CA ASP A 230 -27.50 -2.13 -0.74
C ASP A 230 -26.08 -2.10 -0.13
N TYR A 231 -25.16 -1.37 -0.77
CA TYR A 231 -23.82 -1.06 -0.29
C TYR A 231 -23.60 0.44 -0.29
N ASP A 232 -22.84 0.92 0.69
CA ASP A 232 -22.48 2.32 0.84
C ASP A 232 -21.15 2.66 0.19
N MET A 233 -20.23 1.67 0.07
CA MET A 233 -18.87 1.89 -0.40
C MET A 233 -18.33 0.68 -1.17
N LEU A 234 -17.56 0.97 -2.25
CA LEU A 234 -16.74 0.01 -2.99
C LEU A 234 -15.29 0.49 -2.96
N PRO A 235 -14.43 -0.04 -2.08
CA PRO A 235 -13.01 0.31 -2.08
C PRO A 235 -12.28 -0.35 -3.24
N SER A 236 -11.20 0.29 -3.71
CA SER A 236 -10.25 -0.28 -4.69
C SER A 236 -10.90 -0.83 -5.96
N ILE A 237 -11.79 -0.04 -6.54
CA ILE A 237 -12.42 -0.36 -7.84
C ILE A 237 -11.43 -0.22 -8.99
N ASP A 238 -11.56 -1.07 -10.01
CA ASP A 238 -10.74 -1.01 -11.21
C ASP A 238 -11.06 0.23 -12.08
N PRO A 239 -10.16 0.64 -13.01
CA PRO A 239 -10.35 1.84 -13.82
C PRO A 239 -11.62 1.83 -14.67
N ALA A 240 -12.02 0.67 -15.21
CA ALA A 240 -13.22 0.58 -16.03
C ALA A 240 -14.49 0.79 -15.19
N THR A 241 -14.52 0.18 -14.00
CA THR A 241 -15.58 0.41 -12.99
C THR A 241 -15.63 1.88 -12.55
N ALA A 242 -14.47 2.50 -12.31
CA ALA A 242 -14.42 3.91 -11.93
C ALA A 242 -15.03 4.82 -13.03
N LEU A 243 -14.69 4.58 -14.30
CA LEU A 243 -15.28 5.31 -15.44
C LEU A 243 -16.77 5.10 -15.55
N GLN A 244 -17.29 3.88 -15.34
CA GLN A 244 -18.71 3.57 -15.41
C GLN A 244 -19.51 4.25 -14.30
N LEU A 245 -18.93 4.37 -13.10
CA LEU A 245 -19.58 5.00 -11.95
C LEU A 245 -19.44 6.53 -11.95
N GLN A 246 -18.44 7.05 -12.65
CA GLN A 246 -18.19 8.49 -12.70
C GLN A 246 -19.36 9.23 -13.36
N GLY A 247 -19.89 10.22 -12.65
CA GLY A 247 -21.03 11.03 -13.12
C GLY A 247 -22.40 10.37 -12.93
N GLN A 248 -22.50 9.19 -12.34
CA GLN A 248 -23.79 8.62 -11.96
C GLN A 248 -24.41 9.41 -10.79
N PRO A 249 -25.72 9.71 -10.83
CA PRO A 249 -26.39 10.45 -9.77
C PRO A 249 -26.24 9.77 -8.41
N GLY A 250 -25.82 10.52 -7.41
CA GLY A 250 -25.67 10.03 -6.04
C GLY A 250 -24.40 9.22 -5.78
N ILE A 251 -23.56 8.96 -6.79
CA ILE A 251 -22.28 8.26 -6.61
C ILE A 251 -21.13 9.26 -6.67
N THR A 252 -20.21 9.15 -5.71
CA THR A 252 -18.94 9.87 -5.71
C THR A 252 -17.80 8.90 -5.94
N VAL A 253 -17.00 9.13 -6.98
CA VAL A 253 -15.77 8.37 -7.23
C VAL A 253 -14.59 9.20 -6.71
N HIS A 254 -14.01 8.73 -5.61
CA HIS A 254 -12.79 9.30 -5.03
C HIS A 254 -11.59 8.68 -5.72
N GLN A 255 -10.62 9.50 -6.10
CA GLN A 255 -9.39 9.03 -6.74
C GLN A 255 -8.16 9.69 -6.12
N THR A 256 -7.09 8.93 -6.04
CA THR A 256 -5.76 9.41 -5.67
C THR A 256 -4.70 8.67 -6.46
N ARG A 257 -3.49 9.24 -6.56
CA ARG A 257 -2.37 8.59 -7.21
C ARG A 257 -1.92 7.36 -6.43
N ASP A 258 -1.75 6.22 -7.13
CA ASP A 258 -1.17 5.02 -6.54
C ASP A 258 0.34 5.20 -6.31
N LEU A 259 0.85 4.58 -5.27
CA LEU A 259 2.28 4.41 -5.04
C LEU A 259 2.85 3.22 -5.81
N GLY A 260 2.02 2.27 -6.17
CA GLY A 260 2.39 1.13 -7.00
C GLY A 260 2.58 1.52 -8.47
N TYR A 261 3.41 0.78 -9.18
CA TYR A 261 3.77 1.06 -10.56
C TYR A 261 3.78 -0.18 -11.43
N THR A 262 3.45 0.03 -12.70
CA THR A 262 3.59 -0.96 -13.77
C THR A 262 4.97 -0.83 -14.40
N LEU A 263 5.57 -1.96 -14.76
CA LEU A 263 6.96 -2.01 -15.19
C LEU A 263 7.23 -3.04 -16.28
N VAL A 264 8.29 -2.78 -17.06
CA VAL A 264 9.00 -3.80 -17.82
C VAL A 264 10.34 -4.06 -17.12
N GLY A 265 10.48 -5.26 -16.54
CA GLY A 265 11.71 -5.71 -15.90
C GLY A 265 12.68 -6.32 -16.91
N MET A 266 13.97 -6.05 -16.75
CA MET A 266 15.06 -6.50 -17.60
C MET A 266 16.10 -7.24 -16.79
N ASN A 267 16.53 -8.42 -17.20
CA ASN A 267 17.60 -9.16 -16.52
C ASN A 267 18.98 -8.57 -16.89
N ALA A 268 19.56 -7.82 -15.99
CA ALA A 268 20.83 -7.13 -16.21
C ALA A 268 22.06 -8.08 -16.28
N SER A 269 21.89 -9.39 -16.06
CA SER A 269 22.97 -10.37 -16.24
C SER A 269 22.96 -11.05 -17.62
N ARG A 270 21.90 -10.84 -18.42
CA ARG A 270 21.74 -11.49 -19.71
C ARG A 270 22.06 -10.57 -20.89
N ALA A 271 22.89 -11.06 -21.82
CA ALA A 271 23.14 -10.31 -23.05
C ALA A 271 21.90 -10.29 -23.95
N PRO A 272 21.61 -9.15 -24.65
CA PRO A 272 22.38 -7.91 -24.61
C PRO A 272 21.94 -6.93 -23.50
N LEU A 273 20.97 -7.29 -22.64
CA LEU A 273 20.40 -6.44 -21.58
C LEU A 273 21.40 -6.14 -20.45
N ASN A 274 22.53 -6.84 -20.40
CA ASN A 274 23.63 -6.55 -19.47
C ASN A 274 24.36 -5.23 -19.81
N ASP A 275 24.24 -4.72 -21.06
CA ASP A 275 24.77 -3.42 -21.43
C ASP A 275 23.76 -2.31 -21.06
N PRO A 276 24.14 -1.27 -20.26
CA PRO A 276 23.23 -0.21 -19.89
C PRO A 276 22.71 0.60 -21.09
N ARG A 277 23.47 0.69 -22.19
CA ARG A 277 23.03 1.37 -23.43
C ARG A 277 21.86 0.64 -24.10
N VAL A 278 21.80 -0.68 -23.98
CA VAL A 278 20.67 -1.46 -24.50
C VAL A 278 19.42 -1.21 -23.63
N ARG A 279 19.55 -1.14 -22.31
CA ARG A 279 18.42 -0.82 -21.43
C ARG A 279 17.92 0.62 -21.62
N GLU A 280 18.83 1.56 -21.87
CA GLU A 280 18.48 2.93 -22.25
C GLU A 280 17.75 2.96 -23.61
N ALA A 281 18.21 2.22 -24.60
CA ALA A 281 17.52 2.08 -25.89
C ALA A 281 16.10 1.52 -25.73
N VAL A 282 15.88 0.54 -24.85
CA VAL A 282 14.55 0.05 -24.51
C VAL A 282 13.68 1.19 -23.98
N ASN A 283 14.19 2.01 -23.03
CA ASN A 283 13.45 3.15 -22.48
C ASN A 283 13.10 4.19 -23.55
N MET A 284 14.01 4.47 -24.50
CA MET A 284 13.80 5.42 -25.61
C MET A 284 12.81 4.92 -26.67
N LEU A 285 12.54 3.63 -26.74
CA LEU A 285 11.55 3.06 -27.66
C LEU A 285 10.11 3.15 -27.12
N LEU A 286 9.94 3.34 -25.81
CA LEU A 286 8.63 3.30 -25.16
C LEU A 286 7.96 4.70 -25.20
N ASP A 287 6.76 4.75 -25.80
CA ASP A 287 5.79 5.83 -25.58
C ASP A 287 4.86 5.41 -24.43
N ARG A 288 5.15 5.96 -23.27
CA ARG A 288 4.42 5.62 -22.05
C ARG A 288 2.97 6.10 -22.06
N GLN A 289 2.71 7.24 -22.73
CA GLN A 289 1.35 7.76 -22.83
C GLN A 289 0.49 6.86 -23.75
N GLU A 290 1.02 6.41 -24.88
CA GLU A 290 0.33 5.45 -25.75
C GLU A 290 0.01 4.14 -25.01
N ILE A 291 0.94 3.65 -24.17
CA ILE A 291 0.71 2.46 -23.34
C ILE A 291 -0.42 2.71 -22.33
N ILE A 292 -0.43 3.86 -21.66
CA ILE A 292 -1.46 4.22 -20.69
C ILE A 292 -2.83 4.35 -21.36
N ASP A 293 -2.88 5.05 -22.49
CA ASP A 293 -4.14 5.26 -23.21
C ASP A 293 -4.70 3.94 -23.79
N GLY A 294 -3.84 3.09 -24.35
CA GLY A 294 -4.23 1.85 -25.01
C GLY A 294 -4.52 0.70 -24.05
N ALA A 295 -3.74 0.54 -22.96
CA ALA A 295 -3.83 -0.61 -22.09
C ALA A 295 -4.45 -0.31 -20.71
N LEU A 296 -4.42 0.95 -20.26
CA LEU A 296 -4.93 1.37 -18.95
C LEU A 296 -6.11 2.36 -19.06
N PHE A 297 -6.73 2.49 -20.24
CA PHE A 297 -7.89 3.36 -20.48
C PHE A 297 -7.64 4.82 -20.07
N GLY A 298 -6.43 5.32 -20.21
CA GLY A 298 -6.02 6.65 -19.76
C GLY A 298 -5.92 6.80 -18.24
N SER A 299 -6.08 5.72 -17.47
CA SER A 299 -6.00 5.75 -16.01
C SER A 299 -4.56 5.65 -15.53
N GLY A 300 -4.00 6.77 -15.11
CA GLY A 300 -2.63 6.85 -14.63
C GLY A 300 -1.83 7.95 -15.30
N VAL A 301 -0.55 7.98 -14.97
CA VAL A 301 0.42 8.90 -15.58
C VAL A 301 1.76 8.19 -15.76
N PRO A 302 2.58 8.62 -16.73
CA PRO A 302 3.97 8.24 -16.78
C PRO A 302 4.68 8.62 -15.49
N GLY A 303 5.58 7.75 -15.00
CA GLY A 303 6.37 8.05 -13.82
C GLY A 303 7.78 7.48 -13.92
N GLY A 304 8.67 8.04 -13.11
CA GLY A 304 10.05 7.59 -12.97
C GLY A 304 10.22 6.46 -11.95
N PRO A 305 11.42 6.30 -11.41
CA PRO A 305 11.71 5.31 -10.37
C PRO A 305 10.95 5.50 -9.05
N LEU A 306 10.42 6.70 -8.78
CA LEU A 306 9.52 6.99 -7.66
C LEU A 306 8.15 7.42 -8.17
N SER A 307 7.11 7.10 -7.37
CA SER A 307 5.74 7.56 -7.66
C SER A 307 5.64 9.08 -7.65
N PRO A 308 4.97 9.68 -8.65
CA PRO A 308 4.65 11.11 -8.62
C PRO A 308 3.80 11.55 -7.41
N ALA A 309 3.19 10.60 -6.68
CA ALA A 309 2.51 10.88 -5.40
C ALA A 309 3.49 11.27 -4.29
N LEU A 310 4.76 10.91 -4.40
CA LEU A 310 5.84 11.33 -3.49
C LEU A 310 6.40 12.68 -3.94
N GLU A 311 5.57 13.74 -3.93
CA GLU A 311 5.87 15.05 -4.49
C GLU A 311 7.21 15.64 -4.01
N ASP A 312 7.57 15.44 -2.74
CA ASP A 312 8.83 15.92 -2.17
C ASP A 312 10.07 15.15 -2.67
N TRP A 313 9.89 13.93 -3.23
CA TRP A 313 10.96 13.01 -3.56
C TRP A 313 11.08 12.72 -5.06
N ALA A 314 9.96 12.57 -5.76
CA ALA A 314 9.95 12.19 -7.17
C ALA A 314 10.46 13.32 -8.06
N LEU A 315 11.36 12.99 -8.97
CA LEU A 315 11.76 13.89 -10.04
C LEU A 315 10.71 13.89 -11.17
N PRO A 316 10.48 15.02 -11.83
CA PRO A 316 9.58 15.07 -12.98
C PRO A 316 10.14 14.22 -14.13
N THR A 317 9.26 13.56 -14.86
CA THR A 317 9.66 12.69 -15.98
C THR A 317 10.35 13.43 -17.12
N SER A 318 10.16 14.74 -17.22
CA SER A 318 10.88 15.61 -18.16
C SER A 318 12.39 15.65 -17.93
N ASP A 319 12.87 15.29 -16.75
CA ASP A 319 14.30 15.28 -16.42
C ASP A 319 15.00 14.03 -16.96
N TYR A 320 14.24 13.01 -17.39
CA TYR A 320 14.77 11.77 -17.93
C TYR A 320 14.81 11.80 -19.46
N ALA A 321 15.98 12.08 -20.04
CA ALA A 321 16.14 12.24 -21.50
C ALA A 321 15.65 11.02 -22.30
N CYS A 322 15.76 9.80 -21.75
CA CYS A 322 15.30 8.57 -22.38
C CYS A 322 13.76 8.37 -22.35
N TYR A 323 12.99 9.23 -21.69
CA TYR A 323 11.53 9.13 -21.63
C TYR A 323 10.83 9.81 -22.81
N THR A 324 11.55 10.62 -23.59
CA THR A 324 11.07 11.08 -24.89
C THR A 324 11.35 9.99 -25.92
N GLN A 325 10.27 9.45 -26.53
CA GLN A 325 10.42 8.40 -27.55
C GLN A 325 11.33 8.88 -28.68
N ASN A 326 12.37 8.10 -28.98
CA ASN A 326 13.36 8.38 -30.04
C ASN A 326 13.91 7.09 -30.63
N VAL A 327 13.24 6.57 -31.65
CA VAL A 327 13.58 5.30 -32.30
C VAL A 327 14.98 5.35 -32.91
N GLU A 328 15.36 6.45 -33.58
CA GLU A 328 16.68 6.56 -34.22
C GLU A 328 17.81 6.69 -33.19
N GLY A 329 17.57 7.40 -32.08
CA GLY A 329 18.50 7.45 -30.95
C GLY A 329 18.69 6.06 -30.31
N ALA A 330 17.61 5.31 -30.14
CA ALA A 330 17.67 3.94 -29.63
C ALA A 330 18.50 3.01 -30.53
N LYS A 331 18.27 3.06 -31.84
CA LYS A 331 19.09 2.30 -32.81
C LYS A 331 20.57 2.67 -32.77
N ALA A 332 20.87 3.96 -32.62
CA ALA A 332 22.24 4.42 -32.47
C ALA A 332 22.92 3.87 -31.18
N LEU A 333 22.20 3.83 -30.07
CA LEU A 333 22.68 3.21 -28.82
C LEU A 333 22.91 1.71 -28.97
N LEU A 334 22.00 0.99 -29.62
CA LEU A 334 22.14 -0.45 -29.90
C LEU A 334 23.37 -0.71 -30.76
N ALA A 335 23.58 0.07 -31.83
CA ALA A 335 24.78 -0.04 -32.67
C ALA A 335 26.06 0.27 -31.88
N ALA A 336 26.06 1.30 -31.02
CA ALA A 336 27.18 1.62 -30.15
C ALA A 336 27.46 0.51 -29.11
N ALA A 337 26.43 -0.24 -28.69
CA ALA A 337 26.55 -1.42 -27.83
C ALA A 337 27.05 -2.67 -28.60
N GLY A 338 27.27 -2.57 -29.93
CA GLY A 338 27.72 -3.68 -30.76
C GLY A 338 26.59 -4.65 -31.17
N VAL A 339 25.35 -4.25 -31.01
CA VAL A 339 24.19 -5.04 -31.43
C VAL A 339 24.01 -4.90 -32.95
N THR A 340 24.23 -6.01 -33.66
CA THR A 340 24.16 -6.06 -35.14
C THR A 340 23.10 -7.05 -35.57
N GLY A 341 21.86 -6.63 -35.69
CA GLY A 341 20.73 -7.49 -36.11
C GLY A 341 19.62 -7.55 -35.11
N PRO A 342 18.59 -8.36 -35.35
CA PRO A 342 17.43 -8.45 -34.46
C PRO A 342 17.80 -8.95 -33.06
N VAL A 343 17.29 -8.31 -32.04
CA VAL A 343 17.45 -8.69 -30.63
C VAL A 343 16.30 -9.60 -30.23
N LYS A 344 16.56 -10.88 -30.08
CA LYS A 344 15.54 -11.85 -29.64
C LYS A 344 15.39 -11.81 -28.12
N ILE A 345 14.17 -11.58 -27.64
CA ILE A 345 13.82 -11.47 -26.23
C ILE A 345 12.59 -12.31 -25.92
N VAL A 346 12.66 -13.10 -24.87
CA VAL A 346 11.49 -13.73 -24.25
C VAL A 346 10.97 -12.83 -23.15
N MET A 347 9.74 -12.33 -23.29
CA MET A 347 9.08 -11.50 -22.31
C MET A 347 7.98 -12.28 -21.58
N LYS A 348 8.18 -12.54 -20.29
CA LYS A 348 7.19 -13.21 -19.45
C LYS A 348 6.13 -12.22 -18.99
N VAL A 349 4.87 -12.63 -19.02
CA VAL A 349 3.73 -11.75 -18.72
C VAL A 349 2.96 -12.29 -17.54
N LEU A 350 2.79 -11.47 -16.52
CA LEU A 350 1.93 -11.77 -15.37
C LEU A 350 0.49 -12.02 -15.86
N PRO A 351 -0.25 -13.05 -15.38
CA PRO A 351 -1.55 -13.46 -15.94
C PRO A 351 -2.71 -12.53 -15.52
N ARG A 352 -2.57 -11.23 -15.80
CA ARG A 352 -3.59 -10.20 -15.62
C ARG A 352 -3.89 -9.55 -16.97
N GLN A 353 -5.11 -9.05 -17.18
CA GLN A 353 -5.48 -8.47 -18.46
C GLN A 353 -4.67 -7.21 -18.78
N ASP A 354 -4.55 -6.31 -17.82
CA ASP A 354 -3.79 -5.07 -17.95
C ASP A 354 -2.31 -5.32 -18.34
N THR A 355 -1.66 -6.29 -17.71
CA THR A 355 -0.26 -6.63 -18.03
C THR A 355 -0.11 -7.29 -19.40
N ARG A 356 -1.12 -8.05 -19.86
CA ARG A 356 -1.13 -8.61 -21.23
C ARG A 356 -1.27 -7.52 -22.29
N ASP A 357 -2.18 -6.57 -22.06
CA ASP A 357 -2.42 -5.47 -22.98
C ASP A 357 -1.19 -4.55 -23.06
N ILE A 358 -0.56 -4.24 -21.93
CA ILE A 358 0.70 -3.51 -21.87
C ILE A 358 1.80 -4.25 -22.63
N ALA A 359 1.96 -5.56 -22.42
CA ALA A 359 2.99 -6.35 -23.08
C ALA A 359 2.86 -6.33 -24.61
N GLN A 360 1.64 -6.31 -25.16
CA GLN A 360 1.40 -6.21 -26.59
C GLN A 360 1.83 -4.84 -27.16
N VAL A 361 1.49 -3.74 -26.47
CA VAL A 361 1.92 -2.40 -26.91
C VAL A 361 3.45 -2.28 -26.81
N VAL A 362 4.04 -2.72 -25.71
CA VAL A 362 5.51 -2.74 -25.54
C VAL A 362 6.20 -3.58 -26.62
N GLN A 363 5.68 -4.77 -26.93
CA GLN A 363 6.20 -5.61 -28.03
C GLN A 363 6.24 -4.86 -29.36
N GLN A 364 5.14 -4.17 -29.70
CA GLN A 364 5.05 -3.38 -30.93
C GLN A 364 6.05 -2.23 -30.95
N GLN A 365 6.18 -1.49 -29.83
CA GLN A 365 7.10 -0.36 -29.74
C GLN A 365 8.57 -0.81 -29.81
N LEU A 366 8.93 -1.91 -29.15
CA LEU A 366 10.27 -2.47 -29.18
C LEU A 366 10.65 -2.98 -30.59
N ALA A 367 9.68 -3.49 -31.36
CA ALA A 367 9.92 -3.94 -32.74
C ALA A 367 10.44 -2.82 -33.64
N ALA A 368 10.04 -1.55 -33.41
CA ALA A 368 10.55 -0.39 -34.15
C ALA A 368 12.07 -0.19 -33.97
N GLY A 369 12.63 -0.64 -32.86
CA GLY A 369 14.07 -0.63 -32.56
C GLY A 369 14.82 -1.88 -33.03
N GLY A 370 14.13 -2.87 -33.60
CA GLY A 370 14.74 -4.11 -34.06
C GLY A 370 14.74 -5.23 -33.04
N PHE A 371 13.87 -5.16 -31.99
CA PHE A 371 13.65 -6.26 -31.06
C PHE A 371 12.61 -7.25 -31.64
N GLU A 372 12.90 -8.53 -31.54
CA GLU A 372 11.96 -9.63 -31.78
C GLU A 372 11.53 -10.19 -30.44
N VAL A 373 10.38 -9.72 -29.92
CA VAL A 373 9.89 -10.07 -28.58
C VAL A 373 8.87 -11.19 -28.67
N GLU A 374 9.15 -12.31 -27.99
CA GLU A 374 8.20 -13.42 -27.79
C GLU A 374 7.47 -13.21 -26.46
N LEU A 375 6.13 -13.08 -26.49
CA LEU A 375 5.31 -12.96 -25.27
C LEU A 375 4.94 -14.34 -24.75
N VAL A 376 5.30 -14.61 -23.48
CA VAL A 376 4.98 -15.87 -22.79
C VAL A 376 4.05 -15.59 -21.62
N ASN A 377 2.77 -15.90 -21.80
CA ASN A 377 1.79 -15.86 -20.73
C ASN A 377 1.97 -17.09 -19.83
N GLN A 378 2.13 -16.88 -18.54
CA GLN A 378 2.37 -17.94 -17.56
C GLN A 378 1.26 -17.98 -16.52
N GLU A 379 1.06 -19.15 -15.91
CA GLU A 379 0.29 -19.25 -14.68
C GLU A 379 1.03 -18.52 -13.53
N ILE A 380 0.27 -17.97 -12.57
CA ILE A 380 0.83 -17.11 -11.51
C ILE A 380 1.95 -17.80 -10.72
N GLY A 381 1.78 -19.08 -10.38
CA GLY A 381 2.77 -19.85 -9.64
C GLY A 381 4.09 -19.99 -10.39
N GLN A 382 4.03 -20.31 -11.69
CA GLN A 382 5.20 -20.42 -12.56
C GLN A 382 5.86 -19.05 -12.77
N PHE A 383 5.07 -17.99 -12.99
CA PHE A 383 5.60 -16.63 -13.11
C PHE A 383 6.39 -16.22 -11.87
N VAL A 384 5.84 -16.45 -10.68
CA VAL A 384 6.50 -16.11 -9.40
C VAL A 384 7.78 -16.93 -9.20
N GLN A 385 7.79 -18.21 -9.58
CA GLN A 385 8.97 -19.06 -9.49
C GLN A 385 10.08 -18.55 -10.42
N ASP A 386 9.77 -18.31 -11.68
CA ASP A 386 10.73 -17.81 -12.69
C ASP A 386 11.25 -16.41 -12.29
N TRP A 387 10.38 -15.56 -11.78
CA TRP A 387 10.74 -14.24 -11.26
C TRP A 387 11.75 -14.37 -10.11
N ARG A 388 11.48 -15.21 -9.10
CA ARG A 388 12.38 -15.41 -7.96
C ARG A 388 13.74 -15.99 -8.37
N ASN A 389 13.75 -16.87 -9.35
CA ASN A 389 14.96 -17.51 -9.85
C ASN A 389 15.71 -16.67 -10.89
N SER A 390 15.18 -15.51 -11.30
CA SER A 390 15.73 -14.68 -12.39
C SER A 390 15.76 -15.40 -13.74
N GLU A 391 14.76 -16.26 -14.00
CA GLU A 391 14.63 -17.06 -15.23
C GLU A 391 13.79 -16.33 -16.28
N PHE A 392 14.22 -15.15 -16.67
CA PHE A 392 13.60 -14.30 -17.69
C PHE A 392 14.65 -13.47 -18.41
N ASP A 393 14.35 -13.01 -19.63
CA ASP A 393 15.06 -11.90 -20.27
C ASP A 393 14.37 -10.59 -19.89
N MET A 394 13.06 -10.50 -20.17
CA MET A 394 12.19 -9.43 -19.73
C MET A 394 10.92 -9.97 -19.08
N PHE A 395 10.20 -9.11 -18.34
CA PHE A 395 8.84 -9.41 -17.89
C PHE A 395 8.01 -8.13 -17.76
N VAL A 396 6.68 -8.26 -17.89
CA VAL A 396 5.71 -7.21 -17.55
C VAL A 396 4.99 -7.59 -16.26
N SER A 397 4.99 -6.67 -15.31
CA SER A 397 4.37 -6.86 -14.00
C SER A 397 4.02 -5.51 -13.36
N ALA A 398 3.49 -5.57 -12.14
CA ALA A 398 3.30 -4.42 -11.27
C ALA A 398 3.97 -4.64 -9.92
N ASN A 399 4.50 -3.57 -9.34
CA ASN A 399 5.06 -3.57 -7.98
C ASN A 399 4.30 -2.60 -7.09
N GLY A 400 4.13 -2.95 -5.82
CA GLY A 400 3.64 -2.02 -4.81
C GLY A 400 4.68 -0.94 -4.47
N GLY A 401 4.18 0.22 -4.06
CA GLY A 401 4.99 1.33 -3.60
C GLY A 401 5.09 1.47 -2.09
N SER A 402 5.73 2.52 -1.64
CA SER A 402 5.89 2.88 -0.23
C SER A 402 5.94 4.40 -0.06
N VAL A 403 5.89 4.87 1.18
CA VAL A 403 5.99 6.29 1.52
C VAL A 403 7.43 6.80 1.60
N ASP A 404 8.39 5.91 1.64
CA ASP A 404 9.81 6.27 1.74
C ASP A 404 10.58 5.80 0.50
N PRO A 405 11.42 6.65 -0.13
CA PRO A 405 12.25 6.30 -1.28
C PRO A 405 13.11 5.05 -1.06
N ASP A 406 13.65 4.87 0.15
CA ASP A 406 14.46 3.71 0.48
C ASP A 406 13.77 2.38 0.17
N GLN A 407 12.49 2.29 0.47
CA GLN A 407 11.71 1.06 0.27
C GLN A 407 11.40 0.78 -1.21
N TYR A 408 11.46 1.78 -2.09
CA TYR A 408 11.43 1.55 -3.54
C TYR A 408 12.77 0.98 -4.01
N PHE A 409 13.87 1.56 -3.55
CA PHE A 409 15.18 1.37 -4.16
C PHE A 409 15.98 0.24 -3.53
N TYR A 410 16.13 0.23 -2.21
CA TYR A 410 17.10 -0.65 -1.56
C TYR A 410 16.79 -2.13 -1.78
N ARG A 411 15.57 -2.55 -1.53
CA ARG A 411 15.19 -3.97 -1.72
C ARG A 411 15.31 -4.43 -3.18
N THR A 412 15.13 -3.50 -4.14
CA THR A 412 14.97 -3.81 -5.57
C THR A 412 16.28 -3.66 -6.34
N PHE A 413 17.09 -2.66 -6.01
CA PHE A 413 18.25 -2.28 -6.81
C PHE A 413 19.59 -2.42 -6.09
N TYR A 414 19.60 -2.47 -4.75
CA TYR A 414 20.84 -2.75 -4.00
C TYR A 414 21.35 -4.15 -4.34
N SER A 415 22.67 -4.34 -4.46
CA SER A 415 23.26 -5.61 -4.93
C SER A 415 22.85 -6.84 -4.09
N GLY A 416 22.59 -6.65 -2.79
CA GLY A 416 22.04 -7.68 -1.90
C GLY A 416 20.55 -7.55 -1.60
N GLY A 417 19.81 -6.74 -2.38
CA GLY A 417 18.41 -6.45 -2.14
C GLY A 417 17.51 -7.69 -2.25
N SER A 418 16.56 -7.82 -1.35
CA SER A 418 15.71 -9.02 -1.21
C SER A 418 14.82 -9.30 -2.44
N THR A 419 14.57 -8.30 -3.28
CA THR A 419 13.82 -8.41 -4.52
C THR A 419 14.62 -7.99 -5.76
N ASN A 420 15.96 -7.96 -5.67
CA ASN A 420 16.84 -7.72 -6.82
C ASN A 420 16.94 -8.98 -7.70
N VAL A 421 15.81 -9.38 -8.26
CA VAL A 421 15.71 -10.50 -9.22
C VAL A 421 16.31 -10.15 -10.58
N PHE A 422 16.56 -8.88 -10.83
CA PHE A 422 17.14 -8.35 -12.07
C PHE A 422 18.63 -8.65 -12.20
N LYS A 423 19.29 -9.13 -11.12
CA LYS A 423 20.73 -9.32 -11.04
C LYS A 423 21.50 -8.03 -11.34
N TYR A 424 20.91 -6.91 -10.93
CA TYR A 424 21.54 -5.59 -11.07
C TYR A 424 22.59 -5.41 -9.98
N ASP A 425 23.79 -5.04 -10.37
CA ASP A 425 24.92 -4.81 -9.46
C ASP A 425 25.67 -3.56 -9.91
N ASP A 426 25.58 -2.50 -9.11
CA ASP A 426 26.21 -1.21 -9.40
C ASP A 426 26.72 -0.57 -8.08
N ALA A 427 28.02 -0.51 -7.93
CA ALA A 427 28.65 0.03 -6.71
C ALA A 427 28.36 1.52 -6.50
N GLY A 428 28.21 2.31 -7.59
CA GLY A 428 27.87 3.73 -7.51
C GLY A 428 26.45 3.92 -6.97
N LEU A 429 25.50 3.15 -7.50
CA LEU A 429 24.12 3.16 -6.99
C LEU A 429 24.06 2.68 -5.53
N ASN A 430 24.75 1.59 -5.18
CA ASN A 430 24.79 1.11 -3.80
C ASN A 430 25.25 2.21 -2.83
N ALA A 431 26.30 2.97 -3.20
CA ALA A 431 26.78 4.07 -2.38
C ALA A 431 25.73 5.20 -2.23
N LEU A 432 24.96 5.51 -3.27
CA LEU A 432 23.86 6.48 -3.21
C LEU A 432 22.74 5.98 -2.29
N LEU A 433 22.36 4.71 -2.40
CA LEU A 433 21.30 4.12 -1.59
C LEU A 433 21.72 4.06 -0.10
N ASP A 434 22.98 3.70 0.19
CA ASP A 434 23.52 3.74 1.55
C ASP A 434 23.57 5.17 2.10
N ALA A 435 23.97 6.15 1.29
CA ALA A 435 23.98 7.56 1.70
C ALA A 435 22.57 8.04 2.05
N GLY A 436 21.55 7.68 1.24
CA GLY A 436 20.15 8.07 1.51
C GLY A 436 19.54 7.36 2.71
N ARG A 437 19.95 6.12 3.00
CA ARG A 437 19.45 5.30 4.12
C ARG A 437 20.03 5.71 5.47
N ASN A 438 21.33 6.05 5.50
CA ASN A 438 22.09 6.16 6.72
C ASN A 438 22.15 7.59 7.31
N THR A 439 21.29 8.49 6.86
CA THR A 439 21.17 9.84 7.42
C THR A 439 19.72 10.25 7.62
N ASN A 440 19.44 11.00 8.70
CA ASN A 440 18.16 11.63 8.94
C ASN A 440 18.07 13.07 8.37
N ASP A 441 19.15 13.58 7.76
CA ASP A 441 19.14 14.87 7.05
C ASP A 441 18.34 14.75 5.74
N THR A 442 17.18 15.37 5.70
CA THR A 442 16.25 15.28 4.56
C THR A 442 16.88 15.79 3.25
N ALA A 443 17.70 16.84 3.32
CA ALA A 443 18.33 17.40 2.13
C ALA A 443 19.42 16.46 1.57
N ALA A 444 20.22 15.87 2.44
CA ALA A 444 21.21 14.86 2.05
C ALA A 444 20.55 13.61 1.48
N ARG A 445 19.46 13.13 2.11
CA ARG A 445 18.66 12.01 1.59
C ARG A 445 18.11 12.31 0.20
N LYS A 446 17.51 13.51 0.04
CA LYS A 446 16.95 13.93 -1.26
C LYS A 446 18.03 13.93 -2.33
N ALA A 447 19.18 14.55 -2.08
CA ALA A 447 20.28 14.59 -3.06
C ALA A 447 20.74 13.19 -3.48
N ALA A 448 20.85 12.26 -2.53
CA ALA A 448 21.23 10.87 -2.82
C ALA A 448 20.16 10.14 -3.68
N TYR A 449 18.88 10.28 -3.33
CA TYR A 449 17.80 9.64 -4.08
C TYR A 449 17.50 10.33 -5.43
N ASP A 450 17.74 11.63 -5.57
CA ASP A 450 17.67 12.31 -6.88
C ASP A 450 18.73 11.74 -7.82
N ALA A 451 19.97 11.58 -7.36
CA ALA A 451 21.03 10.97 -8.15
C ALA A 451 20.72 9.50 -8.49
N ALA A 452 20.15 8.73 -7.56
CA ALA A 452 19.72 7.37 -7.81
C ALA A 452 18.59 7.31 -8.86
N GLN A 453 17.61 8.21 -8.82
CA GLN A 453 16.54 8.30 -9.81
C GLN A 453 17.10 8.58 -11.20
N MET A 454 18.01 9.54 -11.35
CA MET A 454 18.65 9.87 -12.62
C MET A 454 19.37 8.68 -13.24
N GLN A 455 20.11 7.91 -12.42
CA GLN A 455 20.81 6.72 -12.89
C GLN A 455 19.83 5.59 -13.27
N LEU A 456 18.82 5.33 -12.45
CA LEU A 456 17.88 4.23 -12.62
C LEU A 456 16.90 4.45 -13.76
N ALA A 457 16.46 5.68 -14.01
CA ALA A 457 15.41 5.98 -14.98
C ALA A 457 15.74 5.48 -16.39
N CYS A 458 16.99 5.69 -16.85
CA CYS A 458 17.39 5.32 -18.19
C CYS A 458 18.17 3.99 -18.25
N GLN A 459 19.09 3.76 -17.33
CA GLN A 459 20.04 2.65 -17.39
C GLN A 459 19.76 1.55 -16.37
N GLY A 460 18.78 1.75 -15.50
CA GLY A 460 18.35 0.74 -14.55
C GLY A 460 17.72 -0.50 -15.20
N PRO A 461 17.50 -1.55 -14.41
CA PRO A 461 16.94 -2.82 -14.91
C PRO A 461 15.41 -2.79 -15.02
N ILE A 462 14.79 -1.64 -14.77
CA ILE A 462 13.34 -1.44 -14.88
C ILE A 462 13.05 -0.26 -15.79
N ALA A 463 12.26 -0.48 -16.83
CA ALA A 463 11.55 0.59 -17.49
C ALA A 463 10.20 0.79 -16.77
N HIS A 464 10.10 1.90 -16.02
CA HIS A 464 8.86 2.28 -15.35
C HIS A 464 7.87 2.79 -16.40
N ILE A 465 6.65 2.26 -16.40
CA ILE A 465 5.63 2.56 -17.40
C ILE A 465 4.66 3.60 -16.85
N ALA A 466 3.93 3.23 -15.81
CA ALA A 466 2.84 4.03 -15.29
C ALA A 466 2.65 3.88 -13.80
N TYR A 467 2.16 4.94 -13.19
CA TYR A 467 1.52 4.93 -11.87
C TYR A 467 0.03 5.13 -12.07
N GLY A 468 -0.76 4.17 -11.63
CA GLY A 468 -2.20 4.19 -11.74
C GLY A 468 -2.88 5.17 -10.79
N ASN A 469 -4.20 5.14 -10.78
CA ASN A 469 -5.02 5.79 -9.76
C ASN A 469 -5.69 4.70 -8.92
N LEU A 470 -5.62 4.85 -7.61
CA LEU A 470 -6.52 4.17 -6.70
C LEU A 470 -7.88 4.86 -6.76
N ALA A 471 -8.94 4.08 -6.79
CA ALA A 471 -10.30 4.60 -6.82
C ALA A 471 -11.19 3.90 -5.80
N THR A 472 -12.05 4.66 -5.13
CA THR A 472 -13.09 4.18 -4.22
C THR A 472 -14.39 4.87 -4.59
N ALA A 473 -15.46 4.13 -4.73
CA ALA A 473 -16.79 4.71 -4.97
C ALA A 473 -17.62 4.70 -3.67
N THR A 474 -18.32 5.79 -3.40
CA THR A 474 -19.23 5.90 -2.26
C THR A 474 -20.64 6.30 -2.73
N GLY A 475 -21.64 5.74 -2.06
CA GLY A 475 -23.04 6.12 -2.21
C GLY A 475 -23.39 7.48 -1.58
N PRO A 476 -24.60 7.99 -1.80
CA PRO A 476 -24.98 9.35 -1.42
C PRO A 476 -25.04 9.59 0.10
N LYS A 477 -25.19 8.53 0.88
CA LYS A 477 -25.25 8.61 2.35
C LYS A 477 -23.90 8.85 3.01
N VAL A 478 -22.81 8.47 2.35
CA VAL A 478 -21.45 8.52 2.91
C VAL A 478 -20.90 9.94 2.87
N GLN A 479 -20.54 10.47 4.03
CA GLN A 479 -19.90 11.77 4.16
C GLN A 479 -18.57 11.61 4.92
N GLY A 480 -17.60 12.49 4.64
CA GLY A 480 -16.34 12.55 5.38
C GLY A 480 -15.28 11.53 4.94
N PHE A 481 -15.55 10.67 3.94
CA PHE A 481 -14.55 9.74 3.43
C PHE A 481 -13.43 10.48 2.68
N VAL A 482 -12.18 10.14 3.01
CA VAL A 482 -10.97 10.63 2.33
C VAL A 482 -10.17 9.43 1.87
N ILE A 483 -9.90 9.35 0.56
CA ILE A 483 -9.10 8.27 -0.01
C ILE A 483 -7.63 8.41 0.39
N ASN A 484 -6.97 7.28 0.67
CA ASN A 484 -5.57 7.21 1.09
C ASN A 484 -4.73 6.54 -0.01
N PRO A 485 -3.57 7.13 -0.44
CA PRO A 485 -2.69 6.54 -1.45
C PRO A 485 -2.09 5.17 -1.08
N LEU A 486 -2.13 4.79 0.19
CA LEU A 486 -1.76 3.44 0.65
C LEU A 486 -2.92 2.45 0.60
N ALA A 487 -4.04 2.83 0.00
CA ALA A 487 -5.28 2.05 0.00
C ALA A 487 -5.81 1.68 1.41
N ARG A 488 -5.44 2.45 2.44
CA ARG A 488 -5.95 2.27 3.81
C ARG A 488 -7.29 2.98 3.97
N LEU A 489 -8.19 2.40 4.75
CA LEU A 489 -9.48 3.01 5.08
C LEU A 489 -9.41 3.81 6.40
N THR A 490 -8.33 4.57 6.61
CA THR A 490 -8.08 5.33 7.83
C THR A 490 -9.17 6.34 8.15
N SER A 491 -9.82 6.91 7.13
CA SER A 491 -10.88 7.90 7.29
C SER A 491 -12.24 7.31 7.69
N LEU A 492 -12.39 5.98 7.78
CA LEU A 492 -13.67 5.40 8.26
C LEU A 492 -14.04 5.87 9.66
N VAL A 493 -13.05 6.23 10.48
CA VAL A 493 -13.26 6.81 11.81
C VAL A 493 -14.03 8.14 11.78
N ASP A 494 -13.95 8.88 10.67
CA ASP A 494 -14.60 10.18 10.44
C ASP A 494 -15.85 10.09 9.55
N VAL A 495 -16.14 8.92 9.00
CA VAL A 495 -17.31 8.72 8.12
C VAL A 495 -18.60 8.84 8.92
N THR A 496 -19.53 9.61 8.37
CA THR A 496 -20.92 9.69 8.85
C THR A 496 -21.86 9.21 7.75
N LEU A 497 -23.02 8.66 8.15
CA LEU A 497 -24.11 8.30 7.25
C LEU A 497 -25.26 9.28 7.43
N THR A 498 -25.69 9.91 6.32
CA THR A 498 -26.90 10.74 6.28
C THR A 498 -28.11 9.86 5.99
N GLU A 499 -29.30 10.31 6.45
CA GLU A 499 -30.59 9.62 6.20
C GLU A 499 -30.95 9.55 4.72
#